data_ce649c88ccb221f87afd716b8c5c49c3
#
_entry.id   ce649c88ccb221f87afd716b8c5c49c3
#
_cell.length_a   1.000
_cell.length_b   1.000
_cell.length_c   1.000
_cell.angle_alpha   90.00
_cell.angle_beta   90.00
_cell.angle_gamma   90.00
#
_symmetry.space_group_name_H-M   'P 1'
#
loop_
_entity.id
_entity.type
_entity.pdbx_description
1 polymer ?
#
loop_
_entity_poly.entity_id
_entity_poly.type
_entity_poly.pdbx_seq_one_letter_code
_entity_poly.pdbx_strand_id
1 'polypeptide(L)'
;MDAISFTWQEEFLIRFTNTVIIVSHDRHFLNQVCTHMADIDFGQIRVYVGNYDFWYQASQLALQQRQQENKKAAAKVAELKEFIQRFSSNASKAKQATSRKKLLDKITVEEMPVSSRKYPWIAFKPERPCGNVILEIDGLCKTIDGVEVLKNLTFSVNKGEKIAFVGTYGLAKTTLFQILTGEMEADAGSFR
;
A
#
# COMPACT_ATOMS: atom_id res chain seq x y z
N MET A 1 15.93 -2.22 -13.20
CA MET A 1 17.24 -2.27 -12.50
C MET A 1 17.40 -3.66 -11.92
N ASP A 2 18.60 -4.21 -12.00
CA ASP A 2 18.91 -5.50 -11.39
C ASP A 2 19.25 -5.36 -9.90
N ALA A 3 19.20 -6.46 -9.16
CA ALA A 3 19.41 -6.45 -7.71
C ALA A 3 20.81 -5.91 -7.31
N ILE A 4 21.81 -6.12 -8.13
CA ILE A 4 23.20 -5.69 -7.89
C ILE A 4 23.30 -4.15 -7.95
N SER A 5 22.67 -3.54 -8.95
CA SER A 5 22.63 -2.08 -9.09
C SER A 5 21.90 -1.41 -7.92
N PHE A 6 20.84 -2.04 -7.39
CA PHE A 6 20.14 -1.55 -6.21
C PHE A 6 21.02 -1.56 -4.97
N THR A 7 21.68 -2.68 -4.68
CA THR A 7 22.58 -2.80 -3.50
C THR A 7 23.71 -1.78 -3.56
N TRP A 8 24.33 -1.58 -4.72
CA TRP A 8 25.35 -0.58 -4.90
C TRP A 8 24.83 0.85 -4.63
N GLN A 9 23.62 1.16 -5.13
CA GLN A 9 23.00 2.47 -4.93
C GLN A 9 22.66 2.73 -3.44
N GLU A 10 22.19 1.73 -2.72
CA GLU A 10 21.93 1.80 -1.28
C GLU A 10 23.22 2.10 -0.52
N GLU A 11 24.28 1.32 -0.75
CA GLU A 11 25.58 1.52 -0.09
C GLU A 11 26.19 2.90 -0.39
N PHE A 12 26.08 3.36 -1.64
CA PHE A 12 26.56 4.68 -2.03
C PHE A 12 25.82 5.78 -1.27
N LEU A 13 24.47 5.73 -1.22
CA LEU A 13 23.65 6.76 -0.59
C LEU A 13 23.77 6.76 0.95
N ILE A 14 23.95 5.60 1.58
CA ILE A 14 24.19 5.51 3.03
C ILE A 14 25.51 6.23 3.41
N ARG A 15 26.52 6.15 2.56
CA ARG A 15 27.84 6.81 2.81
C ARG A 15 27.89 8.25 2.33
N PHE A 16 26.88 8.71 1.60
CA PHE A 16 26.88 10.05 1.02
C PHE A 16 26.62 11.11 2.08
N THR A 17 27.53 12.05 2.24
CA THR A 17 27.54 13.04 3.35
C THR A 17 26.67 14.26 3.11
N ASN A 18 26.25 14.51 1.86
CA ASN A 18 25.43 15.67 1.53
C ASN A 18 23.93 15.32 1.58
N THR A 19 23.08 16.35 1.51
CA THR A 19 21.64 16.19 1.50
C THR A 19 21.14 15.61 0.17
N VAL A 20 20.32 14.57 0.26
CA VAL A 20 19.69 13.93 -0.89
C VAL A 20 18.17 13.92 -0.70
N ILE A 21 17.43 14.23 -1.73
CA ILE A 21 15.97 14.09 -1.77
C ILE A 21 15.64 12.89 -2.65
N ILE A 22 14.93 11.91 -2.09
CA ILE A 22 14.59 10.65 -2.74
C ILE A 22 13.08 10.55 -2.89
N VAL A 23 12.63 10.15 -4.07
CA VAL A 23 11.25 9.75 -4.34
C VAL A 23 11.26 8.31 -4.82
N SER A 24 10.71 7.40 -4.02
CA SER A 24 10.67 5.97 -4.33
C SER A 24 9.38 5.33 -3.81
N HIS A 25 8.98 4.24 -4.45
CA HIS A 25 7.91 3.34 -3.98
C HIS A 25 8.47 2.08 -3.29
N ASP A 26 9.77 1.90 -3.31
CA ASP A 26 10.44 0.79 -2.64
C ASP A 26 10.63 1.10 -1.16
N ARG A 27 9.86 0.38 -0.34
CA ARG A 27 9.87 0.53 1.12
C ARG A 27 11.18 0.08 1.75
N HIS A 28 11.79 -0.98 1.19
CA HIS A 28 13.08 -1.48 1.69
C HIS A 28 14.15 -0.42 1.49
N PHE A 29 14.26 0.11 0.28
CA PHE A 29 15.18 1.18 -0.05
C PHE A 29 15.01 2.42 0.84
N LEU A 30 13.77 2.89 1.02
CA LEU A 30 13.47 4.03 1.89
C LEU A 30 13.86 3.77 3.36
N ASN A 31 13.67 2.55 3.85
CA ASN A 31 14.05 2.17 5.21
C ASN A 31 15.56 2.16 5.43
N GLN A 32 16.33 1.73 4.42
CA GLN A 32 17.77 1.62 4.54
C GLN A 32 18.48 2.98 4.41
N VAL A 33 17.99 3.84 3.52
CA VAL A 33 18.71 5.05 3.11
C VAL A 33 18.19 6.31 3.80
N CYS A 34 16.87 6.42 4.04
CA CYS A 34 16.28 7.68 4.50
C CYS A 34 16.33 7.84 6.02
N THR A 35 16.79 9.01 6.47
CA THR A 35 16.77 9.44 7.87
C THR A 35 15.52 10.28 8.21
N HIS A 36 14.86 10.83 7.20
CA HIS A 36 13.65 11.65 7.33
C HIS A 36 12.64 11.26 6.26
N MET A 37 11.37 11.32 6.60
CA MET A 37 10.26 11.09 5.68
C MET A 37 9.42 12.35 5.52
N ALA A 38 9.31 12.86 4.29
CA ALA A 38 8.42 13.96 3.96
C ALA A 38 7.09 13.39 3.44
N ASP A 39 6.05 13.52 4.23
CA ASP A 39 4.70 13.06 3.91
C ASP A 39 3.91 14.18 3.24
N ILE A 40 3.47 13.93 2.01
CA ILE A 40 2.64 14.84 1.22
C ILE A 40 1.24 14.25 1.15
N ASP A 41 0.34 14.71 2.02
CA ASP A 41 -1.06 14.32 2.03
C ASP A 41 -1.94 15.46 2.54
N PHE A 42 -3.23 15.44 2.22
CA PHE A 42 -4.20 16.46 2.64
C PHE A 42 -3.80 17.92 2.27
N GLY A 43 -3.06 18.10 1.17
CA GLY A 43 -2.56 19.42 0.75
C GLY A 43 -1.48 20.02 1.65
N GLN A 44 -0.85 19.22 2.50
CA GLN A 44 0.20 19.62 3.42
C GLN A 44 1.44 18.73 3.29
N ILE A 45 2.58 19.29 3.61
CA ILE A 45 3.84 18.54 3.73
C ILE A 45 4.19 18.45 5.21
N ARG A 46 4.37 17.22 5.71
CA ARG A 46 4.81 16.96 7.08
C ARG A 46 6.10 16.14 7.07
N VAL A 47 7.10 16.62 7.78
CA VAL A 47 8.38 15.93 7.87
C VAL A 47 8.44 15.16 9.20
N TYR A 48 8.80 13.88 9.10
CA TYR A 48 9.02 12.98 10.23
C TYR A 48 10.49 12.63 10.30
N VAL A 49 11.07 12.66 11.48
CA VAL A 49 12.43 12.19 11.73
C VAL A 49 12.37 10.68 11.94
N GLY A 50 13.02 9.93 11.08
CA GLY A 50 12.99 8.47 11.07
C GLY A 50 12.85 7.90 9.66
N ASN A 51 12.89 6.58 9.56
CA ASN A 51 12.75 5.83 8.33
C ASN A 51 11.26 5.61 7.94
N TYR A 52 11.04 4.86 6.86
CA TYR A 52 9.69 4.57 6.37
C TYR A 52 8.81 3.86 7.41
N ASP A 53 9.32 2.87 8.14
CA ASP A 53 8.54 2.11 9.11
C ASP A 53 8.11 2.97 10.29
N PHE A 54 9.01 3.82 10.79
CA PHE A 54 8.67 4.78 11.84
C PHE A 54 7.55 5.75 11.38
N TRP A 55 7.71 6.33 10.19
CA TRP A 55 6.69 7.20 9.62
C TRP A 55 5.34 6.46 9.47
N TYR A 56 5.36 5.23 8.96
CA TYR A 56 4.14 4.46 8.75
C TYR A 56 3.38 4.23 10.06
N GLN A 57 4.08 3.79 11.12
CA GLN A 57 3.49 3.59 12.44
C GLN A 57 2.95 4.90 13.03
N ALA A 58 3.74 5.98 12.99
CA ALA A 58 3.34 7.29 13.49
C ALA A 58 2.13 7.84 12.74
N SER A 59 2.07 7.70 11.42
CA SER A 59 0.95 8.16 10.60
C SER A 59 -0.33 7.37 10.86
N GLN A 60 -0.25 6.05 11.05
CA GLN A 60 -1.39 5.21 11.42
C GLN A 60 -1.94 5.56 12.80
N LEU A 61 -1.07 5.76 13.78
CA LEU A 61 -1.46 6.18 15.12
C LEU A 61 -2.16 7.54 15.11
N ALA A 62 -1.59 8.52 14.41
CA ALA A 62 -2.19 9.85 14.27
C ALA A 62 -3.57 9.80 13.60
N LEU A 63 -3.74 8.95 12.58
CA LEU A 63 -5.02 8.74 11.92
C LEU A 63 -6.06 8.14 12.88
N GLN A 64 -5.68 7.12 13.65
CA GLN A 64 -6.57 6.51 14.64
C GLN A 64 -6.99 7.49 15.74
N GLN A 65 -6.06 8.27 16.26
CA GLN A 65 -6.35 9.31 17.26
C GLN A 65 -7.35 10.33 16.72
N ARG A 66 -7.11 10.85 15.52
CA ARG A 66 -8.01 11.82 14.86
C ARG A 66 -9.41 11.23 14.61
N GLN A 67 -9.50 9.96 14.20
CA GLN A 67 -10.79 9.28 14.06
C GLN A 67 -11.54 9.15 15.40
N GLN A 68 -10.83 8.81 16.47
CA GLN A 68 -11.44 8.72 17.81
C GLN A 68 -11.90 10.08 18.33
N GLU A 69 -11.11 11.13 18.15
CA GLU A 69 -11.46 12.50 18.51
C GLU A 69 -12.71 12.98 17.77
N ASN A 70 -12.75 12.77 16.46
CA ASN A 70 -13.92 13.10 15.63
C ASN A 70 -15.16 12.31 16.05
N LYS A 71 -15.02 11.02 16.38
CA LYS A 71 -16.13 10.21 16.89
C LYS A 71 -16.68 10.74 18.22
N LYS A 72 -15.78 11.13 19.14
CA LYS A 72 -16.15 11.74 20.41
C LYS A 72 -16.82 13.11 20.21
N ALA A 73 -16.26 13.95 19.34
CA ALA A 73 -16.84 15.25 19.01
C ALA A 73 -18.24 15.11 18.38
N ALA A 74 -18.41 14.20 17.42
CA ALA A 74 -19.71 13.93 16.80
C ALA A 74 -20.76 13.43 17.80
N ALA A 75 -20.39 12.53 18.71
CA ALA A 75 -21.27 12.05 19.77
C ALA A 75 -21.69 13.20 20.72
N LYS A 76 -20.74 14.08 21.08
CA LYS A 76 -21.02 15.25 21.91
C LYS A 76 -21.93 16.26 21.22
N VAL A 77 -21.74 16.48 19.92
CA VAL A 77 -22.61 17.31 19.09
C VAL A 77 -24.03 16.75 19.05
N ALA A 78 -24.18 15.43 18.90
CA ALA A 78 -25.50 14.77 18.89
C ALA A 78 -26.21 14.92 20.23
N GLU A 79 -25.53 14.68 21.37
CA GLU A 79 -26.06 14.86 22.74
C GLU A 79 -26.52 16.29 22.97
N LEU A 80 -25.70 17.28 22.58
CA LEU A 80 -26.02 18.69 22.75
C LEU A 80 -27.23 19.10 21.89
N LYS A 81 -27.30 18.66 20.65
CA LYS A 81 -28.45 18.92 19.77
C LYS A 81 -29.73 18.35 20.32
N GLU A 82 -29.71 17.07 20.76
CA GLU A 82 -30.87 16.44 21.38
C GLU A 82 -31.37 17.21 22.64
N PHE A 83 -30.43 17.59 23.49
CA PHE A 83 -30.79 18.38 24.68
C PHE A 83 -31.41 19.73 24.32
N ILE A 84 -30.82 20.47 23.39
CA ILE A 84 -31.32 21.75 22.93
C ILE A 84 -32.72 21.60 22.34
N GLN A 85 -32.93 20.59 21.50
CA GLN A 85 -34.24 20.31 20.89
C GLN A 85 -35.30 19.99 21.93
N ARG A 86 -34.99 19.18 22.96
CA ARG A 86 -35.91 18.75 24.00
C ARG A 86 -36.31 19.90 24.97
N PHE A 87 -35.41 20.83 25.23
CA PHE A 87 -35.58 21.84 26.27
C PHE A 87 -35.61 23.29 25.78
N SER A 88 -35.56 23.54 24.48
CA SER A 88 -35.58 24.91 23.92
C SER A 88 -36.87 25.69 24.25
N SER A 89 -38.02 25.02 24.38
CA SER A 89 -39.31 25.62 24.70
C SER A 89 -39.62 25.69 26.20
N ASN A 90 -38.76 25.13 27.06
CA ASN A 90 -38.98 25.09 28.50
C ASN A 90 -38.36 26.31 29.22
N ALA A 91 -39.19 27.21 29.75
CA ALA A 91 -38.75 28.46 30.38
C ALA A 91 -37.74 28.23 31.51
N SER A 92 -37.91 27.19 32.35
CA SER A 92 -36.99 26.89 33.46
C SER A 92 -35.64 26.40 33.05
N LYS A 93 -35.51 25.80 31.84
CA LYS A 93 -34.27 25.26 31.26
C LYS A 93 -33.70 26.06 30.10
N ALA A 94 -34.36 27.16 29.71
CA ALA A 94 -33.95 28.01 28.59
C ALA A 94 -32.51 28.54 28.74
N LYS A 95 -32.13 28.93 29.96
CA LYS A 95 -30.73 29.38 30.23
C LYS A 95 -29.70 28.26 30.01
N GLN A 96 -30.04 27.03 30.38
CA GLN A 96 -29.18 25.86 30.17
C GLN A 96 -29.09 25.50 28.68
N ALA A 97 -30.21 25.56 27.95
CA ALA A 97 -30.21 25.33 26.49
C ALA A 97 -29.35 26.36 25.74
N THR A 98 -29.45 27.65 26.16
CA THR A 98 -28.61 28.73 25.58
C THR A 98 -27.12 28.50 25.87
N SER A 99 -26.75 28.09 27.09
CA SER A 99 -25.35 27.75 27.41
C SER A 99 -24.83 26.59 26.58
N ARG A 100 -25.64 25.54 26.37
CA ARG A 100 -25.26 24.38 25.57
C ARG A 100 -25.20 24.70 24.06
N LYS A 101 -26.02 25.63 23.57
CA LYS A 101 -25.90 26.14 22.19
C LYS A 101 -24.56 26.83 21.97
N LYS A 102 -24.12 27.68 22.90
CA LYS A 102 -22.79 28.31 22.85
C LYS A 102 -21.65 27.29 22.91
N LEU A 103 -21.85 26.16 23.62
CA LEU A 103 -20.88 25.08 23.64
C LEU A 103 -20.87 24.34 22.29
N LEU A 104 -22.02 24.09 21.69
CA LEU A 104 -22.16 23.46 20.37
C LEU A 104 -21.45 24.27 19.30
N ASP A 105 -21.60 25.62 19.33
CA ASP A 105 -20.96 26.52 18.36
C ASP A 105 -19.41 26.51 18.46
N LYS A 106 -18.87 26.06 19.61
CA LYS A 106 -17.42 25.93 19.83
C LYS A 106 -16.85 24.58 19.42
N ILE A 107 -17.70 23.56 19.26
CA ILE A 107 -17.23 22.22 18.86
C ILE A 107 -17.13 22.16 17.35
N THR A 108 -15.90 22.17 16.86
CA THR A 108 -15.61 21.93 15.45
C THR A 108 -15.43 20.43 15.25
N VAL A 109 -16.33 19.79 14.52
CA VAL A 109 -16.07 18.45 13.98
C VAL A 109 -15.25 18.68 12.73
N GLU A 110 -13.96 18.34 12.78
CA GLU A 110 -13.11 18.45 11.60
C GLU A 110 -13.62 17.50 10.52
N GLU A 111 -13.95 18.03 9.36
CA GLU A 111 -14.13 17.20 8.17
C GLU A 111 -12.79 16.50 7.90
N MET A 112 -12.77 15.17 8.04
CA MET A 112 -11.58 14.43 7.69
C MET A 112 -11.44 14.44 6.17
N PRO A 113 -10.44 15.14 5.62
CA PRO A 113 -10.21 15.08 4.18
C PRO A 113 -9.92 13.63 3.79
N VAL A 114 -10.39 13.24 2.62
CA VAL A 114 -10.16 11.89 2.11
C VAL A 114 -8.68 11.76 1.77
N SER A 115 -8.00 10.81 2.41
CA SER A 115 -6.60 10.53 2.08
C SER A 115 -6.48 10.06 0.63
N SER A 116 -5.48 10.59 -0.08
CA SER A 116 -5.13 10.13 -1.44
C SER A 116 -4.65 8.67 -1.47
N ARG A 117 -4.36 8.08 -0.30
CA ARG A 117 -3.83 6.71 -0.13
C ARG A 117 -4.91 5.66 0.08
N LYS A 118 -6.15 5.94 -0.24
CA LYS A 118 -7.22 4.97 -0.15
C LYS A 118 -7.00 3.89 -1.23
N TYR A 119 -6.79 2.65 -0.79
CA TYR A 119 -6.60 1.52 -1.71
C TYR A 119 -7.89 1.25 -2.49
N PRO A 120 -7.83 1.11 -3.83
CA PRO A 120 -8.93 0.50 -4.55
C PRO A 120 -9.06 -0.95 -4.10
N TRP A 121 -10.26 -1.36 -3.71
CA TRP A 121 -10.52 -2.77 -3.43
C TRP A 121 -10.73 -3.49 -4.76
N ILE A 122 -9.79 -4.38 -5.12
CA ILE A 122 -9.87 -5.20 -6.31
C ILE A 122 -10.05 -6.65 -5.87
N ALA A 123 -11.14 -7.28 -6.30
CA ALA A 123 -11.39 -8.70 -6.07
C ALA A 123 -11.36 -9.44 -7.40
N PHE A 124 -10.49 -10.42 -7.50
CA PHE A 124 -10.50 -11.38 -8.60
C PHE A 124 -11.45 -12.52 -8.23
N LYS A 125 -12.56 -12.64 -8.96
CA LYS A 125 -13.48 -13.77 -8.82
C LYS A 125 -13.27 -14.68 -10.03
N PRO A 126 -12.78 -15.91 -9.84
CA PRO A 126 -12.71 -16.87 -10.94
C PRO A 126 -14.13 -17.27 -11.37
N GLU A 127 -14.35 -17.45 -12.66
CA GLU A 127 -15.64 -17.95 -13.20
C GLU A 127 -15.92 -19.37 -12.70
N ARG A 128 -14.87 -20.18 -12.53
CA ARG A 128 -14.95 -21.50 -11.94
C ARG A 128 -13.83 -21.72 -10.93
N PRO A 129 -14.03 -22.57 -9.91
CA PRO A 129 -12.95 -22.96 -8.99
C PRO A 129 -11.80 -23.62 -9.76
N CYS A 130 -10.56 -23.18 -9.49
CA CYS A 130 -9.36 -23.81 -10.02
C CYS A 130 -9.18 -25.20 -9.40
N GLY A 131 -8.58 -26.13 -10.17
CA GLY A 131 -8.12 -27.42 -9.68
C GLY A 131 -6.99 -27.29 -8.66
N ASN A 132 -6.44 -28.43 -8.21
CA ASN A 132 -5.34 -28.44 -7.26
C ASN A 132 -4.01 -28.04 -7.91
N VAL A 133 -3.78 -28.48 -9.15
CA VAL A 133 -2.61 -28.07 -9.96
C VAL A 133 -3.06 -26.96 -10.89
N ILE A 134 -2.39 -25.82 -10.83
CA ILE A 134 -2.69 -24.61 -11.62
C ILE A 134 -1.84 -24.56 -12.87
N LEU A 135 -0.60 -24.97 -12.76
CA LEU A 135 0.37 -25.00 -13.86
C LEU A 135 1.30 -26.18 -13.66
N GLU A 136 1.58 -26.90 -14.71
CA GLU A 136 2.58 -27.96 -14.76
C GLU A 136 3.43 -27.73 -16.00
N ILE A 137 4.73 -27.66 -15.81
CA ILE A 137 5.72 -27.46 -16.87
C ILE A 137 6.65 -28.67 -16.86
N ASP A 138 6.87 -29.27 -18.02
CA ASP A 138 7.74 -30.44 -18.18
C ASP A 138 8.71 -30.24 -19.33
N GLY A 139 9.99 -30.20 -19.00
CA GLY A 139 11.09 -30.19 -19.93
C GLY A 139 11.15 -28.96 -20.86
N LEU A 140 10.65 -27.80 -20.44
CA LEU A 140 10.54 -26.64 -21.31
C LEU A 140 11.91 -26.08 -21.69
N CYS A 141 12.14 -25.95 -23.01
CA CYS A 141 13.36 -25.40 -23.59
C CYS A 141 13.04 -24.24 -24.54
N LYS A 142 13.92 -23.23 -24.55
CA LYS A 142 13.89 -22.16 -25.54
C LYS A 142 15.27 -21.58 -25.81
N THR A 143 15.58 -21.43 -27.10
CA THR A 143 16.79 -20.79 -27.61
C THR A 143 16.41 -19.50 -28.34
N ILE A 144 17.08 -18.40 -28.06
CA ILE A 144 16.91 -17.11 -28.71
C ILE A 144 18.28 -16.64 -29.21
N ASP A 145 18.39 -16.33 -30.50
CA ASP A 145 19.62 -15.87 -31.15
C ASP A 145 20.84 -16.77 -30.86
N GLY A 146 20.61 -18.10 -30.87
CA GLY A 146 21.65 -19.10 -30.61
C GLY A 146 22.05 -19.26 -29.13
N VAL A 147 21.40 -18.54 -28.21
CA VAL A 147 21.62 -18.67 -26.77
C VAL A 147 20.47 -19.45 -26.15
N GLU A 148 20.80 -20.55 -25.45
CA GLU A 148 19.82 -21.33 -24.70
C GLU A 148 19.33 -20.54 -23.47
N VAL A 149 18.12 -19.98 -23.55
CA VAL A 149 17.53 -19.11 -22.54
C VAL A 149 16.79 -19.91 -21.45
N LEU A 150 16.10 -20.98 -21.88
CA LEU A 150 15.44 -21.94 -20.97
C LEU A 150 15.99 -23.33 -21.30
N LYS A 151 16.42 -24.05 -20.25
CA LYS A 151 17.02 -25.36 -20.34
C LYS A 151 16.28 -26.35 -19.46
N ASN A 152 15.54 -27.27 -20.11
CA ASN A 152 14.85 -28.39 -19.47
C ASN A 152 14.11 -27.98 -18.17
N LEU A 153 13.36 -26.88 -18.22
CA LEU A 153 12.67 -26.32 -17.07
C LEU A 153 11.46 -27.20 -16.70
N THR A 154 11.43 -27.72 -15.49
CA THR A 154 10.35 -28.57 -14.99
C THR A 154 9.96 -28.12 -13.59
N PHE A 155 8.70 -27.73 -13.38
CA PHE A 155 8.12 -27.43 -12.08
C PHE A 155 6.60 -27.44 -12.17
N SER A 156 5.94 -27.47 -11.00
CA SER A 156 4.49 -27.34 -10.88
C SER A 156 4.10 -26.24 -9.92
N VAL A 157 2.92 -25.66 -10.12
CA VAL A 157 2.32 -24.66 -9.25
C VAL A 157 0.97 -25.18 -8.77
N ASN A 158 0.79 -25.24 -7.46
CA ASN A 158 -0.44 -25.71 -6.84
C ASN A 158 -1.32 -24.56 -6.39
N LYS A 159 -2.57 -24.86 -6.13
CA LYS A 159 -3.57 -23.91 -5.68
C LYS A 159 -3.14 -23.23 -4.38
N GLY A 160 -3.14 -21.89 -4.38
CA GLY A 160 -2.79 -21.08 -3.21
C GLY A 160 -1.29 -20.79 -3.05
N GLU A 161 -0.42 -21.37 -3.88
CA GLU A 161 1.00 -21.03 -3.89
C GLU A 161 1.24 -19.63 -4.46
N LYS A 162 2.28 -18.98 -3.93
CA LYS A 162 2.77 -17.68 -4.40
C LYS A 162 4.24 -17.85 -4.75
N ILE A 163 4.58 -17.78 -6.03
CA ILE A 163 5.91 -18.05 -6.54
C ILE A 163 6.54 -16.75 -7.01
N ALA A 164 7.77 -16.48 -6.55
CA ALA A 164 8.59 -15.38 -7.04
C ALA A 164 9.72 -15.94 -7.91
N PHE A 165 9.80 -15.47 -9.15
CA PHE A 165 10.91 -15.79 -10.05
C PHE A 165 12.04 -14.79 -9.84
N VAL A 166 13.11 -15.23 -9.21
CA VAL A 166 14.30 -14.42 -8.92
C VAL A 166 15.47 -14.85 -9.80
N GLY A 167 16.39 -13.95 -10.07
CA GLY A 167 17.60 -14.23 -10.85
C GLY A 167 18.07 -13.00 -11.62
N THR A 168 19.35 -13.01 -12.00
CA THR A 168 20.01 -11.93 -12.73
C THR A 168 19.64 -11.88 -14.21
N TYR A 169 19.24 -13.03 -14.78
CA TYR A 169 18.94 -13.16 -16.21
C TYR A 169 17.47 -12.84 -16.50
N GLY A 170 17.20 -11.56 -16.75
CA GLY A 170 15.83 -11.05 -16.99
C GLY A 170 15.16 -11.68 -18.22
N LEU A 171 15.93 -11.95 -19.28
CA LEU A 171 15.42 -12.53 -20.52
C LEU A 171 14.76 -13.89 -20.30
N ALA A 172 15.34 -14.75 -19.45
CA ALA A 172 14.77 -16.06 -19.16
C ALA A 172 13.37 -15.95 -18.51
N LYS A 173 13.19 -15.00 -17.60
CA LYS A 173 11.88 -14.74 -16.97
C LYS A 173 10.86 -14.24 -17.97
N THR A 174 11.22 -13.27 -18.79
CA THR A 174 10.34 -12.74 -19.83
C THR A 174 9.94 -13.82 -20.83
N THR A 175 10.90 -14.61 -21.32
CA THR A 175 10.65 -15.72 -22.25
C THR A 175 9.71 -16.76 -21.68
N LEU A 176 9.89 -17.15 -20.41
CA LEU A 176 8.99 -18.08 -19.75
C LEU A 176 7.56 -17.56 -19.74
N PHE A 177 7.35 -16.30 -19.33
CA PHE A 177 6.00 -15.73 -19.30
C PHE A 177 5.39 -15.58 -20.71
N GLN A 178 6.16 -15.21 -21.71
CA GLN A 178 5.69 -15.13 -23.10
C GLN A 178 5.25 -16.50 -23.65
N ILE A 179 5.95 -17.58 -23.25
CA ILE A 179 5.52 -18.94 -23.62
C ILE A 179 4.21 -19.30 -22.91
N LEU A 180 4.11 -19.04 -21.60
CA LEU A 180 2.91 -19.36 -20.82
C LEU A 180 1.67 -18.55 -21.25
N THR A 181 1.85 -17.33 -21.75
CA THR A 181 0.77 -16.49 -22.29
C THR A 181 0.44 -16.79 -23.76
N GLY A 182 1.21 -17.67 -24.42
CA GLY A 182 1.02 -18.01 -25.82
C GLY A 182 1.53 -16.97 -26.81
N GLU A 183 2.34 -16.01 -26.36
CA GLU A 183 2.99 -15.01 -27.22
C GLU A 183 4.22 -15.56 -27.93
N MET A 184 4.78 -16.66 -27.43
CA MET A 184 5.97 -17.33 -27.98
C MET A 184 5.81 -18.85 -27.87
N GLU A 185 6.29 -19.58 -28.88
CA GLU A 185 6.34 -21.05 -28.86
C GLU A 185 7.61 -21.55 -28.18
N ALA A 186 7.51 -22.64 -27.43
CA ALA A 186 8.66 -23.36 -26.92
C ALA A 186 9.34 -24.18 -28.02
N ASP A 187 10.65 -24.37 -27.90
CA ASP A 187 11.39 -25.23 -28.82
C ASP A 187 11.23 -26.73 -28.47
N ALA A 188 11.06 -27.03 -27.18
CA ALA A 188 10.77 -28.37 -26.66
C ALA A 188 10.08 -28.29 -25.31
N GLY A 189 9.51 -29.42 -24.86
CA GLY A 189 8.75 -29.51 -23.63
C GLY A 189 7.28 -29.15 -23.81
N SER A 190 6.55 -29.18 -22.70
CA SER A 190 5.12 -28.85 -22.69
C SER A 190 4.70 -28.20 -21.38
N PHE A 191 3.56 -27.52 -21.41
CA PHE A 191 2.91 -27.02 -20.18
C PHE A 191 1.40 -27.17 -20.28
N ARG A 192 0.75 -27.24 -19.17
CA ARG A 192 -0.72 -27.29 -19.06
C ARG A 192 -1.21 -26.52 -17.83
#